data_cfa19018175ba0630f93998e09322e84
#
_entry.id   cfa19018175ba0630f93998e09322e84
#
_cell.length_a   1.000
_cell.length_b   1.000
_cell.length_c   1.000
_cell.angle_alpha   90.00
_cell.angle_beta   90.00
_cell.angle_gamma   90.00
#
_symmetry.space_group_name_H-M   'P 1'
#
loop_
_entity.id
_entity.type
_entity.pdbx_description
1 polymer ?
#
loop_
_entity_poly.entity_id
_entity_poly.type
_entity_poly.pdbx_seq_one_letter_code
_entity_poly.pdbx_strand_id
1 'polypeptide(L)'
;MFASMKFTAQQIATQLEGTVEGDPNVEIFQLSKIEEAQKGSLTFLSNPKYTPFIYKTQASITIVNQDFIAEEDLSTTLVRVNNAYDSFTVLLDYYHKAKTTKSGIAKSAVIDPSVKIGKNCFVGDMSCIQEDAEIGDNVKIYPQVYIGSNVTIGEGQLYFLVRKF
;
A
#
# COMPACT_ATOMS: atom_id res chain seq x y z
N MET A 1 -19.40 -3.27 -9.61
CA MET A 1 -18.36 -4.15 -9.03
C MET A 1 -17.23 -3.22 -8.65
N PHE A 2 -17.06 -2.93 -7.36
CA PHE A 2 -16.01 -2.03 -6.89
C PHE A 2 -14.69 -2.80 -6.94
N ALA A 3 -13.75 -2.36 -7.78
CA ALA A 3 -12.39 -2.88 -7.77
C ALA A 3 -11.81 -2.62 -6.37
N SER A 4 -11.68 -3.66 -5.56
CA SER A 4 -11.02 -3.56 -4.27
C SER A 4 -9.53 -3.42 -4.56
N MET A 5 -8.94 -2.30 -4.14
CA MET A 5 -7.50 -2.13 -4.20
C MET A 5 -6.86 -3.25 -3.39
N LYS A 6 -5.95 -3.97 -4.03
CA LYS A 6 -5.18 -5.05 -3.44
C LYS A 6 -3.74 -4.63 -3.33
N PHE A 7 -3.13 -4.96 -2.20
CA PHE A 7 -1.70 -4.75 -1.96
C PHE A 7 -1.08 -6.04 -1.49
N THR A 8 0.11 -6.35 -1.96
CA THR A 8 0.89 -7.47 -1.45
C THR A 8 1.71 -7.06 -0.22
N ALA A 9 2.11 -8.03 0.60
CA ALA A 9 2.99 -7.81 1.74
C ALA A 9 4.30 -7.14 1.31
N GLN A 10 4.85 -7.52 0.16
CA GLN A 10 6.06 -6.91 -0.40
C GLN A 10 5.87 -5.43 -0.75
N GLN A 11 4.74 -5.08 -1.35
CA GLN A 11 4.44 -3.68 -1.68
C GLN A 11 4.31 -2.82 -0.42
N ILE A 12 3.63 -3.35 0.60
CA ILE A 12 3.47 -2.68 1.89
C ILE A 12 4.83 -2.50 2.58
N ALA A 13 5.64 -3.55 2.64
CA ALA A 13 6.96 -3.48 3.24
C ALA A 13 7.86 -2.46 2.53
N THR A 14 7.87 -2.46 1.19
CA THR A 14 8.63 -1.48 0.39
C THR A 14 8.15 -0.05 0.69
N GLN A 15 6.83 0.16 0.78
CA GLN A 15 6.25 1.48 1.08
C GLN A 15 6.59 2.00 2.47
N LEU A 16 6.73 1.08 3.45
CA LEU A 16 7.01 1.41 4.85
C LEU A 16 8.50 1.30 5.22
N GLU A 17 9.39 1.06 4.24
CA GLU A 17 10.81 0.80 4.44
C GLU A 17 11.05 -0.36 5.45
N GLY A 18 10.17 -1.36 5.41
CA GLY A 18 10.17 -2.53 6.27
C GLY A 18 10.64 -3.79 5.56
N THR A 19 10.58 -4.91 6.28
CA THR A 19 10.91 -6.24 5.78
C THR A 19 9.74 -7.20 5.95
N VAL A 20 9.59 -8.15 5.02
CA VAL A 20 8.56 -9.19 5.09
C VAL A 20 9.14 -10.43 5.76
N GLU A 21 8.37 -11.00 6.70
CA GLU A 21 8.59 -12.32 7.27
C GLU A 21 7.33 -13.16 7.04
N GLY A 22 7.44 -14.16 6.17
CA GLY A 22 6.34 -14.99 5.67
C GLY A 22 6.17 -14.88 4.16
N ASP A 23 4.93 -14.95 3.66
CA ASP A 23 4.64 -14.89 2.22
C ASP A 23 4.61 -13.45 1.69
N PRO A 24 5.57 -13.04 0.83
CA PRO A 24 5.60 -11.68 0.28
C PRO A 24 4.46 -11.38 -0.69
N ASN A 25 3.79 -12.41 -1.22
CA ASN A 25 2.74 -12.28 -2.23
C ASN A 25 1.33 -12.28 -1.63
N VAL A 26 1.19 -12.45 -0.32
CA VAL A 26 -0.13 -12.43 0.31
C VAL A 26 -0.77 -11.06 0.10
N GLU A 27 -2.03 -11.07 -0.35
CA GLU A 27 -2.78 -9.86 -0.69
C GLU A 27 -3.71 -9.42 0.44
N ILE A 28 -3.83 -8.11 0.60
CA ILE A 28 -4.86 -7.48 1.44
C ILE A 28 -5.72 -6.50 0.62
N PHE A 29 -6.94 -6.28 1.08
CA PHE A 29 -7.89 -5.34 0.50
C PHE A 29 -8.62 -4.50 1.54
N GLN A 30 -8.33 -4.67 2.82
CA GLN A 30 -8.93 -3.91 3.91
C GLN A 30 -8.00 -3.77 5.11
N LEU A 31 -8.26 -2.73 5.91
CA LEU A 31 -7.62 -2.51 7.19
C LEU A 31 -8.60 -2.89 8.31
N SER A 32 -8.11 -3.52 9.38
CA SER A 32 -8.95 -3.98 10.50
C SER A 32 -8.18 -3.88 11.82
N LYS A 33 -8.93 -3.84 12.93
CA LYS A 33 -8.34 -4.03 14.25
C LYS A 33 -7.89 -5.48 14.40
N ILE A 34 -6.87 -5.72 15.22
CA ILE A 34 -6.25 -7.04 15.37
C ILE A 34 -7.24 -8.10 15.87
N GLU A 35 -8.19 -7.69 16.70
CA GLU A 35 -9.22 -8.58 17.28
C GLU A 35 -10.31 -8.98 16.27
N GLU A 36 -10.55 -8.15 15.26
CA GLU A 36 -11.65 -8.29 14.30
C GLU A 36 -11.17 -8.68 12.89
N ALA A 37 -9.86 -8.80 12.71
CA ALA A 37 -9.26 -9.01 11.40
C ALA A 37 -9.62 -10.38 10.81
N GLN A 38 -9.89 -10.38 9.52
CA GLN A 38 -10.23 -11.56 8.72
C GLN A 38 -9.19 -11.75 7.61
N LYS A 39 -9.25 -12.87 6.90
CA LYS A 39 -8.42 -13.10 5.71
C LYS A 39 -8.60 -11.96 4.70
N GLY A 40 -7.49 -11.43 4.17
CA GLY A 40 -7.47 -10.25 3.32
C GLY A 40 -7.41 -8.93 4.09
N SER A 41 -7.29 -8.97 5.42
CA SER A 41 -7.06 -7.78 6.25
C SER A 41 -5.58 -7.55 6.53
N LEU A 42 -5.23 -6.27 6.66
CA LEU A 42 -4.00 -5.82 7.30
C LEU A 42 -4.34 -5.24 8.66
N THR A 43 -3.55 -5.58 9.65
CA THR A 43 -3.60 -5.03 11.00
C THR A 43 -2.22 -4.63 11.50
N PHE A 44 -2.13 -4.14 12.73
CA PHE A 44 -0.84 -3.80 13.35
C PHE A 44 -0.84 -4.15 14.85
N LEU A 45 0.35 -4.38 15.37
CA LEU A 45 0.61 -4.56 16.80
C LEU A 45 1.72 -3.59 17.24
N SER A 46 1.35 -2.57 18.00
CA SER A 46 2.30 -1.61 18.59
C SER A 46 2.27 -1.61 20.13
N ASN A 47 1.14 -1.99 20.71
CA ASN A 47 0.97 -2.01 22.17
C ASN A 47 1.02 -3.45 22.71
N PRO A 48 1.93 -3.75 23.64
CA PRO A 48 2.10 -5.09 24.23
C PRO A 48 0.83 -5.70 24.82
N LYS A 49 -0.13 -4.88 25.24
CA LYS A 49 -1.43 -5.38 25.76
C LYS A 49 -2.20 -6.20 24.72
N TYR A 50 -1.96 -5.95 23.44
CA TYR A 50 -2.62 -6.65 22.34
C TYR A 50 -1.81 -7.84 21.81
N THR A 51 -0.63 -8.14 22.37
CA THR A 51 0.18 -9.30 21.97
C THR A 51 -0.58 -10.63 21.96
N PRO A 52 -1.48 -10.94 22.92
CA PRO A 52 -2.23 -12.19 22.85
C PRO A 52 -3.13 -12.33 21.62
N PHE A 53 -3.51 -11.23 21.00
CA PHE A 53 -4.38 -11.26 19.82
C PHE A 53 -3.62 -11.60 18.53
N ILE A 54 -2.29 -11.40 18.46
CA ILE A 54 -1.52 -11.74 17.25
C ILE A 54 -1.52 -13.25 17.00
N TYR A 55 -1.61 -14.07 18.05
CA TYR A 55 -1.69 -15.53 17.95
C TYR A 55 -3.07 -16.05 17.56
N LYS A 56 -4.09 -15.19 17.58
CA LYS A 56 -5.50 -15.55 17.30
C LYS A 56 -6.05 -14.83 16.07
N THR A 57 -5.36 -13.80 15.62
CA THR A 57 -5.82 -13.00 14.48
C THR A 57 -5.89 -13.82 13.20
N GLN A 58 -6.90 -13.53 12.38
CA GLN A 58 -7.04 -14.08 11.03
C GLN A 58 -6.55 -13.08 9.97
N ALA A 59 -5.85 -12.03 10.38
CA ALA A 59 -5.26 -11.07 9.45
C ALA A 59 -4.29 -11.76 8.50
N SER A 60 -4.34 -11.39 7.23
CA SER A 60 -3.34 -11.87 6.27
C SER A 60 -1.97 -11.25 6.51
N ILE A 61 -1.94 -9.99 6.93
CA ILE A 61 -0.69 -9.25 7.22
C ILE A 61 -0.83 -8.52 8.55
N THR A 62 0.21 -8.60 9.38
CA THR A 62 0.33 -7.83 10.62
C THR A 62 1.62 -7.00 10.60
N ILE A 63 1.50 -5.69 10.76
CA ILE A 63 2.64 -4.79 10.94
C ILE A 63 3.10 -4.87 12.39
N VAL A 64 4.38 -5.08 12.60
CA VAL A 64 5.00 -5.16 13.93
C VAL A 64 6.29 -4.34 13.98
N ASN A 65 6.72 -3.98 15.17
CA ASN A 65 8.04 -3.36 15.36
C ASN A 65 9.15 -4.38 15.03
N GLN A 66 10.32 -3.88 14.65
CA GLN A 66 11.48 -4.73 14.33
C GLN A 66 11.93 -5.63 15.48
N ASP A 67 11.77 -5.17 16.72
CA ASP A 67 12.13 -5.87 17.94
C ASP A 67 11.09 -6.88 18.45
N PHE A 68 9.94 -6.98 17.76
CA PHE A 68 8.91 -7.95 18.13
C PHE A 68 9.43 -9.39 17.98
N ILE A 69 9.32 -10.17 19.04
CA ILE A 69 9.67 -11.60 19.06
C ILE A 69 8.38 -12.38 19.33
N ALA A 70 8.03 -13.27 18.40
CA ALA A 70 6.90 -14.18 18.59
C ALA A 70 7.30 -15.32 19.54
N GLU A 71 6.45 -15.62 20.51
CA GLU A 71 6.62 -16.72 21.46
C GLU A 71 5.96 -18.02 20.97
N GLU A 72 5.04 -17.91 20.01
CA GLU A 72 4.30 -19.02 19.41
C GLU A 72 4.25 -18.84 17.88
N ASP A 73 3.85 -19.89 17.16
CA ASP A 73 3.65 -19.86 15.71
C ASP A 73 2.56 -18.85 15.31
N LEU A 74 2.81 -18.12 14.25
CA LEU A 74 1.89 -17.11 13.72
C LEU A 74 1.26 -17.59 12.41
N SER A 75 -0.03 -17.34 12.26
CA SER A 75 -0.76 -17.62 11.01
C SER A 75 -0.75 -16.42 10.02
N THR A 76 -0.21 -15.29 10.43
CA THR A 76 -0.17 -14.04 9.66
C THR A 76 1.23 -13.77 9.11
N THR A 77 1.33 -13.18 7.94
CA THR A 77 2.59 -12.66 7.42
C THR A 77 2.94 -11.37 8.16
N LEU A 78 4.17 -11.26 8.65
CA LEU A 78 4.63 -10.05 9.32
C LEU A 78 5.27 -9.06 8.34
N VAL A 79 5.00 -7.78 8.55
CA VAL A 79 5.78 -6.67 8.00
C VAL A 79 6.44 -5.95 9.16
N ARG A 80 7.78 -6.11 9.26
CA ARG A 80 8.59 -5.51 10.32
C ARG A 80 9.01 -4.11 9.94
N VAL A 81 8.75 -3.16 10.83
CA VAL A 81 9.04 -1.73 10.64
C VAL A 81 9.64 -1.13 11.91
N ASN A 82 10.24 0.06 11.80
CA ASN A 82 10.81 0.75 12.97
C ASN A 82 9.75 1.14 14.00
N ASN A 83 8.58 1.59 13.54
CA ASN A 83 7.45 1.97 14.40
C ASN A 83 6.15 1.53 13.74
N ALA A 84 5.51 0.50 14.29
CA ALA A 84 4.29 -0.08 13.75
C ALA A 84 3.08 0.87 13.81
N TYR A 85 2.99 1.72 14.83
CA TYR A 85 1.90 2.69 14.98
C TYR A 85 1.98 3.79 13.91
N ASP A 86 3.15 4.41 13.76
CA ASP A 86 3.35 5.47 12.78
C ASP A 86 3.18 4.93 11.35
N SER A 87 3.74 3.76 11.08
CA SER A 87 3.62 3.08 9.80
C SER A 87 2.16 2.76 9.44
N PHE A 88 1.37 2.29 10.41
CA PHE A 88 -0.05 2.03 10.19
C PHE A 88 -0.83 3.33 9.94
N THR A 89 -0.51 4.41 10.66
CA THR A 89 -1.13 5.72 10.45
C THR A 89 -0.88 6.24 9.03
N VAL A 90 0.34 6.09 8.52
CA VAL A 90 0.68 6.43 7.13
C VAL A 90 -0.15 5.61 6.14
N LEU A 91 -0.28 4.29 6.36
CA LEU A 91 -1.11 3.44 5.50
C LEU A 91 -2.60 3.78 5.57
N LEU A 92 -3.10 4.14 6.74
CA LEU A 92 -4.49 4.54 6.92
C LEU A 92 -4.80 5.81 6.12
N ASP A 93 -3.90 6.79 6.14
CA ASP A 93 -4.01 7.99 5.31
C ASP A 93 -4.02 7.67 3.81
N TYR A 94 -3.14 6.77 3.38
CA TYR A 94 -3.11 6.31 2.00
C TYR A 94 -4.41 5.60 1.60
N TYR A 95 -4.90 4.72 2.46
CA TYR A 95 -6.15 4.01 2.23
C TYR A 95 -7.36 4.95 2.13
N HIS A 96 -7.44 5.98 2.98
CA HIS A 96 -8.50 6.98 2.92
C HIS A 96 -8.41 7.84 1.64
N LYS A 97 -7.21 8.28 1.27
CA LYS A 97 -6.99 9.03 0.02
C LYS A 97 -7.35 8.19 -1.20
N ALA A 98 -7.05 6.92 -1.16
CA ALA A 98 -7.33 5.98 -2.24
C ALA A 98 -8.82 5.65 -2.40
N LYS A 99 -9.57 5.59 -1.32
CA LYS A 99 -11.04 5.42 -1.34
C LYS A 99 -11.77 6.65 -1.88
N THR A 100 -11.15 7.82 -1.86
CA THR A 100 -11.73 8.99 -2.53
C THR A 100 -11.70 8.73 -4.05
N THR A 101 -12.86 8.80 -4.68
CA THR A 101 -13.11 8.52 -6.11
C THR A 101 -12.49 9.57 -7.05
N LYS A 102 -11.25 10.00 -6.80
CA LYS A 102 -10.56 10.93 -7.69
C LYS A 102 -10.25 10.24 -9.01
N SER A 103 -10.70 10.82 -10.10
CA SER A 103 -10.31 10.47 -11.45
C SER A 103 -9.97 11.74 -12.23
N GLY A 104 -9.18 11.58 -13.28
CA GLY A 104 -8.78 12.70 -14.15
C GLY A 104 -7.29 13.02 -14.05
N ILE A 105 -6.82 13.77 -15.02
CA ILE A 105 -5.42 14.16 -15.14
C ILE A 105 -5.31 15.66 -14.83
N ALA A 106 -4.46 16.00 -13.87
CA ALA A 106 -4.22 17.39 -13.52
C ALA A 106 -3.57 18.14 -14.69
N LYS A 107 -3.98 19.40 -14.92
CA LYS A 107 -3.44 20.22 -16.00
C LYS A 107 -1.93 20.50 -15.88
N SER A 108 -1.40 20.44 -14.69
CA SER A 108 0.02 20.62 -14.37
C SER A 108 0.84 19.33 -14.43
N ALA A 109 0.23 18.19 -14.74
CA ALA A 109 0.95 16.95 -14.97
C ALA A 109 1.62 17.00 -16.35
N VAL A 110 2.86 16.54 -16.41
CA VAL A 110 3.66 16.41 -17.64
C VAL A 110 3.64 14.94 -18.06
N ILE A 111 2.99 14.63 -19.15
CA ILE A 111 2.82 13.27 -19.64
C ILE A 111 3.30 13.21 -21.09
N ASP A 112 4.24 12.30 -21.36
CA ASP A 112 4.72 12.11 -22.72
C ASP A 112 3.58 11.61 -23.64
N PRO A 113 3.49 12.07 -24.89
CA PRO A 113 2.43 11.66 -25.82
C PRO A 113 2.35 10.16 -26.11
N SER A 114 3.45 9.42 -25.93
CA SER A 114 3.50 7.96 -26.14
C SER A 114 2.89 7.15 -24.98
N VAL A 115 2.65 7.78 -23.83
CA VAL A 115 2.13 7.12 -22.63
C VAL A 115 0.71 6.59 -22.86
N LYS A 116 0.50 5.32 -22.51
CA LYS A 116 -0.82 4.71 -22.50
C LYS A 116 -1.41 4.76 -21.10
N ILE A 117 -2.57 5.40 -20.95
CA ILE A 117 -3.27 5.53 -19.67
C ILE A 117 -4.61 4.81 -19.74
N GLY A 118 -4.84 3.89 -18.80
CA GLY A 118 -6.06 3.14 -18.65
C GLY A 118 -7.25 4.00 -18.17
N LYS A 119 -8.38 3.33 -17.94
CA LYS A 119 -9.63 3.98 -17.51
C LYS A 119 -9.58 4.35 -16.02
N ASN A 120 -10.35 5.40 -15.64
CA ASN A 120 -10.51 5.87 -14.27
C ASN A 120 -9.21 6.17 -13.52
N CYS A 121 -8.13 6.48 -14.24
CA CYS A 121 -6.87 6.88 -13.65
C CYS A 121 -6.96 8.28 -13.05
N PHE A 122 -6.16 8.53 -12.04
CA PHE A 122 -5.90 9.85 -11.48
C PHE A 122 -4.41 10.15 -11.61
N VAL A 123 -4.09 11.32 -12.19
CA VAL A 123 -2.72 11.85 -12.23
C VAL A 123 -2.73 13.22 -11.57
N GLY A 124 -2.07 13.32 -10.45
CA GLY A 124 -2.02 14.53 -9.62
C GLY A 124 -1.10 15.61 -10.17
N ASP A 125 -1.20 16.79 -9.57
CA ASP A 125 -0.45 17.97 -9.97
C ASP A 125 1.07 17.75 -9.96
N MET A 126 1.76 18.33 -10.96
CA MET A 126 3.22 18.30 -11.08
C MET A 126 3.82 16.87 -11.13
N SER A 127 3.02 15.86 -11.45
CA SER A 127 3.53 14.51 -11.75
C SER A 127 4.12 14.48 -13.14
N CYS A 128 5.15 13.64 -13.34
CA CYS A 128 5.84 13.49 -14.61
C CYS A 128 5.82 12.01 -15.02
N ILE A 129 5.32 11.71 -16.23
CA ILE A 129 5.29 10.35 -16.79
C ILE A 129 6.04 10.38 -18.12
N GLN A 130 7.11 9.61 -18.20
CA GLN A 130 8.01 9.57 -19.32
C GLN A 130 7.51 8.66 -20.44
N GLU A 131 8.21 8.73 -21.57
CA GLU A 131 7.93 8.01 -22.81
C GLU A 131 7.70 6.50 -22.62
N ASP A 132 6.79 5.94 -23.41
CA ASP A 132 6.45 4.52 -23.49
C ASP A 132 6.05 3.87 -22.15
N ALA A 133 5.65 4.66 -21.15
CA ALA A 133 5.06 4.12 -19.94
C ALA A 133 3.62 3.62 -20.20
N GLU A 134 3.26 2.51 -19.58
CA GLU A 134 1.91 1.91 -19.65
C GLU A 134 1.27 1.92 -18.27
N ILE A 135 0.16 2.63 -18.13
CA ILE A 135 -0.59 2.80 -16.88
C ILE A 135 -1.91 2.03 -16.99
N GLY A 136 -2.09 1.01 -16.15
CA GLY A 136 -3.30 0.19 -16.11
C GLY A 136 -4.54 0.95 -15.64
N ASP A 137 -5.70 0.29 -15.68
CA ASP A 137 -6.97 0.84 -15.21
C ASP A 137 -6.96 1.13 -13.70
N ASN A 138 -7.72 2.13 -13.26
CA ASN A 138 -7.92 2.51 -11.86
C ASN A 138 -6.63 2.93 -11.11
N VAL A 139 -5.55 3.20 -11.79
CA VAL A 139 -4.29 3.65 -11.17
C VAL A 139 -4.43 5.08 -10.65
N LYS A 140 -3.88 5.33 -9.46
CA LYS A 140 -3.86 6.65 -8.82
C LYS A 140 -2.41 7.10 -8.63
N ILE A 141 -2.00 8.09 -9.41
CA ILE A 141 -0.69 8.74 -9.32
C ILE A 141 -0.90 10.08 -8.60
N TYR A 142 -0.40 10.18 -7.39
CA TYR A 142 -0.56 11.39 -6.58
C TYR A 142 0.42 12.49 -6.99
N PRO A 143 0.21 13.74 -6.53
CA PRO A 143 1.04 14.87 -6.95
C PRO A 143 2.54 14.64 -6.76
N GLN A 144 3.33 15.20 -7.69
CA GLN A 144 4.80 15.19 -7.66
C GLN A 144 5.44 13.79 -7.82
N VAL A 145 4.72 12.83 -8.36
CA VAL A 145 5.27 11.49 -8.68
C VAL A 145 6.00 11.53 -10.02
N TYR A 146 7.15 10.88 -10.09
CA TYR A 146 7.90 10.65 -11.32
C TYR A 146 7.81 9.17 -11.72
N ILE A 147 7.35 8.92 -12.95
CA ILE A 147 7.32 7.60 -13.58
C ILE A 147 8.31 7.64 -14.75
N GLY A 148 9.29 6.73 -14.71
CA GLY A 148 10.33 6.65 -15.75
C GLY A 148 9.82 6.07 -17.07
N SER A 149 10.70 6.12 -18.09
CA SER A 149 10.42 5.57 -19.42
C SER A 149 10.27 4.05 -19.39
N ASN A 150 9.38 3.51 -20.23
CA ASN A 150 9.12 2.06 -20.39
C ASN A 150 8.62 1.36 -19.09
N VAL A 151 8.08 2.11 -18.15
CA VAL A 151 7.53 1.53 -16.90
C VAL A 151 6.11 1.04 -17.17
N THR A 152 5.82 -0.20 -16.76
CA THR A 152 4.46 -0.74 -16.77
C THR A 152 3.90 -0.77 -15.35
N ILE A 153 2.74 -0.13 -15.15
CA ILE A 153 2.00 -0.08 -13.91
C ILE A 153 0.71 -0.89 -14.06
N GLY A 154 0.56 -1.94 -13.25
CA GLY A 154 -0.63 -2.79 -13.24
C GLY A 154 -1.88 -2.08 -12.73
N GLU A 155 -3.05 -2.70 -12.92
CA GLU A 155 -4.35 -2.18 -12.51
C GLU A 155 -4.43 -1.89 -11.00
N GLY A 156 -5.09 -0.79 -10.63
CA GLY A 156 -5.46 -0.45 -9.25
C GLY A 156 -4.30 -0.02 -8.35
N GLN A 157 -3.11 0.20 -8.88
CA GLN A 157 -1.95 0.59 -8.09
C GLN A 157 -1.98 2.07 -7.67
N LEU A 158 -1.31 2.36 -6.55
CA LEU A 158 -1.21 3.68 -5.96
C LEU A 158 0.25 4.12 -5.91
N TYR A 159 0.54 5.31 -6.40
CA TYR A 159 1.89 5.89 -6.41
C TYR A 159 1.92 7.22 -5.68
N PHE A 160 2.83 7.35 -4.72
CA PHE A 160 3.02 8.54 -3.90
C PHE A 160 4.48 8.95 -3.89
N LEU A 161 4.74 10.25 -3.73
CA LEU A 161 6.05 10.73 -3.38
C LEU A 161 6.27 10.48 -1.87
N VAL A 162 7.21 9.62 -1.51
CA VAL A 162 7.66 9.48 -0.12
C VAL A 162 8.62 10.65 0.16
N ARG A 163 8.16 11.64 0.94
CA ARG A 163 9.08 12.65 1.50
C ARG A 163 9.56 12.16 2.85
N LYS A 164 10.87 11.99 2.99
CA LYS A 164 11.51 11.98 4.31
C LYS A 164 11.57 13.43 4.81
N PHE A 165 10.99 13.68 5.97
CA PHE A 165 11.24 14.88 6.74
C PHE A 165 12.26 14.56 7.84
#